data_67ae5e8001a788dd39ad9e8dd4b37f80
#
_entry.id   67ae5e8001a788dd39ad9e8dd4b37f80
#
_cell.length_a   1.000
_cell.length_b   1.000
_cell.length_c   1.000
_cell.angle_alpha   90.00
_cell.angle_beta   90.00
_cell.angle_gamma   90.00
#
_symmetry.space_group_name_H-M   'P 1'
#
loop_
_entity.id
_entity.type
_entity.pdbx_description
1 polymer ?
#
loop_
_entity_poly.entity_id
_entity_poly.type
_entity_poly.pdbx_seq_one_letter_code
_entity_poly.pdbx_strand_id
1 'polypeptide(L)'
;VPLSLCAILYTQEHPVFEIALFMSKKLKLSRRRLMLKSGVGLVGITTALTASQVQAKPQQPISTGKFADRVVLITGATSGIGEATAREFAKEGAIVHFCGRRKALGLKVQESIIAAGGRASYQQADVRNESDLKALVDECVRRYGKIDIAFNNAGIESPSNKIADLSAEDWDNVVNTNARGVFLAMKYELAQMVRQGGGCIVNTASIAGHRAFSYISPYNASKFAIVALTKAAALEYTGKNIRINVVSPGWVDTPLTDRVLKVANMTREQAVSDYPSKRMAKPEEIAQAVMWLSSPEASYVSGEDFAVDGGGLG
;
A
#
# COMPACT_ATOMS: atom_id res chain seq x y z
N VAL A 1 11.96 49.53 -0.60
CA VAL A 1 11.26 49.21 -1.85
C VAL A 1 10.27 48.07 -1.53
N PRO A 2 8.96 48.23 -1.80
CA PRO A 2 7.92 47.48 -1.12
C PRO A 2 7.63 46.11 -1.77
N LEU A 3 7.31 45.16 -0.92
CA LEU A 3 6.61 43.89 -1.22
C LEU A 3 5.17 44.23 -1.66
N SER A 4 4.85 43.99 -2.91
CA SER A 4 3.46 43.87 -3.36
C SER A 4 3.38 42.98 -4.60
N LEU A 5 2.31 42.21 -4.63
CA LEU A 5 1.76 41.35 -5.67
C LEU A 5 2.16 39.85 -5.65
N CYS A 6 1.35 39.08 -4.91
CA CYS A 6 0.69 37.94 -5.50
C CYS A 6 -0.56 37.55 -4.64
N ALA A 7 -1.59 38.44 -4.72
CA ALA A 7 -2.95 38.08 -4.31
C ALA A 7 -3.75 37.90 -5.60
N ILE A 8 -3.86 36.65 -6.08
CA ILE A 8 -4.85 36.26 -7.11
C ILE A 8 -5.87 35.38 -6.43
N LEU A 9 -7.00 36.03 -6.10
CA LEU A 9 -8.40 35.61 -6.22
C LEU A 9 -8.68 34.12 -6.15
N TYR A 10 -9.16 33.69 -5.00
CA TYR A 10 -10.02 32.52 -4.90
C TYR A 10 -11.33 32.95 -4.22
N THR A 11 -12.26 33.45 -5.03
CA THR A 11 -13.67 33.57 -4.66
C THR A 11 -14.40 32.42 -5.33
N GLN A 12 -14.72 31.39 -4.57
CA GLN A 12 -15.88 30.54 -4.84
C GLN A 12 -16.60 30.29 -3.52
N GLU A 13 -17.78 30.86 -3.45
CA GLU A 13 -18.77 30.68 -2.42
C GLU A 13 -19.18 29.19 -2.34
N HIS A 14 -19.05 28.60 -1.16
CA HIS A 14 -19.75 27.37 -0.84
C HIS A 14 -20.87 27.67 0.14
N PRO A 15 -22.11 27.30 -0.17
CA PRO A 15 -23.22 27.38 0.76
C PRO A 15 -23.15 26.21 1.73
N VAL A 16 -22.67 26.46 2.93
CA VAL A 16 -22.84 25.55 4.06
C VAL A 16 -23.55 26.34 5.14
N PHE A 17 -24.88 26.23 5.17
CA PHE A 17 -25.70 26.40 6.37
C PHE A 17 -27.16 26.29 5.91
N GLU A 18 -27.72 25.12 6.07
CA GLU A 18 -29.13 24.86 6.39
C GLU A 18 -29.36 23.35 6.20
N ILE A 19 -29.38 22.61 7.27
CA ILE A 19 -30.24 21.45 7.55
C ILE A 19 -29.78 20.89 8.92
N ALA A 20 -30.21 21.61 9.94
CA ALA A 20 -30.27 21.08 11.29
C ALA A 20 -31.60 21.57 11.88
N LEU A 21 -32.67 20.94 11.53
CA LEU A 21 -33.96 20.90 12.29
C LEU A 21 -35.01 20.18 11.47
N PHE A 22 -35.07 18.87 11.50
CA PHE A 22 -36.35 18.12 11.35
C PHE A 22 -36.02 16.63 11.51
N MET A 23 -36.37 16.08 12.60
CA MET A 23 -36.95 14.75 12.85
C MET A 23 -36.57 14.18 14.19
N SER A 24 -37.10 14.81 15.22
CA SER A 24 -37.44 14.15 16.45
C SER A 24 -38.93 13.88 16.45
N LYS A 25 -39.35 12.67 16.10
CA LYS A 25 -40.66 12.12 16.57
C LYS A 25 -40.74 10.61 16.30
N LYS A 26 -40.66 9.88 17.43
CA LYS A 26 -41.44 8.69 17.79
C LYS A 26 -41.64 7.57 16.77
N LEU A 27 -41.12 6.40 17.07
CA LEU A 27 -41.93 5.17 17.11
C LEU A 27 -41.39 4.20 18.17
N LYS A 28 -42.06 4.22 19.32
CA LYS A 28 -42.06 3.11 20.27
C LYS A 28 -42.96 2.03 19.68
N LEU A 29 -42.45 0.84 19.42
CA LEU A 29 -43.27 -0.35 19.20
C LEU A 29 -42.88 -1.44 20.19
N SER A 30 -43.88 -1.78 20.94
CA SER A 30 -44.00 -2.64 22.08
C SER A 30 -43.67 -4.09 21.78
N ARG A 31 -42.80 -4.69 22.64
CA ARG A 31 -42.77 -6.13 22.84
C ARG A 31 -44.00 -6.54 23.62
N ARG A 32 -44.86 -7.35 23.04
CA ARG A 32 -45.71 -8.32 23.76
C ARG A 32 -46.56 -9.17 22.79
N ARG A 33 -46.56 -10.48 23.06
CA ARG A 33 -47.53 -11.53 22.75
C ARG A 33 -47.55 -12.09 21.33
N LEU A 34 -47.04 -13.31 21.18
CA LEU A 34 -47.89 -14.43 20.74
C LEU A 34 -47.39 -15.73 21.35
N MET A 35 -48.11 -16.20 22.38
CA MET A 35 -48.06 -17.61 22.82
C MET A 35 -49.34 -18.28 22.37
N LEU A 36 -49.14 -19.53 21.94
CA LEU A 36 -50.04 -20.67 21.97
C LEU A 36 -51.35 -20.62 21.16
N LYS A 37 -51.45 -21.54 20.23
CA LYS A 37 -52.56 -22.53 20.25
C LYS A 37 -52.16 -23.82 19.51
N SER A 38 -52.16 -24.91 20.25
CA SER A 38 -52.03 -26.29 19.85
C SER A 38 -53.25 -26.75 19.05
N GLY A 39 -53.04 -27.63 18.04
CA GLY A 39 -54.11 -28.34 17.34
C GLY A 39 -53.51 -29.52 16.56
N VAL A 40 -53.88 -30.68 17.01
CA VAL A 40 -53.51 -32.03 16.52
C VAL A 40 -54.08 -32.27 15.11
N GLY A 41 -53.28 -32.93 14.24
CA GLY A 41 -53.75 -33.52 12.98
C GLY A 41 -52.67 -34.39 12.35
N LEU A 42 -52.73 -35.68 12.66
CA LEU A 42 -51.97 -36.76 12.00
C LEU A 42 -52.53 -36.97 10.60
N VAL A 43 -51.75 -36.74 9.56
CA VAL A 43 -51.91 -37.38 8.25
C VAL A 43 -50.54 -37.73 7.73
N GLY A 44 -50.27 -39.04 7.63
CA GLY A 44 -49.02 -39.55 7.07
C GLY A 44 -48.95 -39.35 5.57
N ILE A 45 -47.89 -38.65 5.12
CA ILE A 45 -47.44 -38.68 3.73
C ILE A 45 -45.93 -38.98 3.79
N THR A 46 -45.56 -40.20 3.44
CA THR A 46 -44.17 -40.59 3.17
C THR A 46 -43.71 -39.94 1.87
N THR A 47 -43.05 -38.79 1.94
CA THR A 47 -42.26 -38.25 0.84
C THR A 47 -40.80 -38.60 1.07
N ALA A 48 -40.24 -39.36 0.15
CA ALA A 48 -38.81 -39.67 0.10
C ALA A 48 -38.03 -38.34 -0.08
N LEU A 49 -37.41 -37.88 1.00
CA LEU A 49 -36.42 -36.81 0.95
C LEU A 49 -35.13 -37.32 0.32
N THR A 50 -34.91 -37.05 -0.95
CA THR A 50 -33.61 -37.13 -1.55
C THR A 50 -32.73 -36.08 -0.85
N ALA A 51 -31.85 -36.55 0.02
CA ALA A 51 -30.82 -35.70 0.63
C ALA A 51 -29.86 -35.23 -0.46
N SER A 52 -30.10 -34.04 -0.99
CA SER A 52 -29.07 -33.30 -1.73
C SER A 52 -27.93 -33.03 -0.77
N GLN A 53 -26.83 -33.74 -0.93
CA GLN A 53 -25.59 -33.45 -0.24
C GLN A 53 -25.14 -32.05 -0.69
N VAL A 54 -25.48 -31.05 0.09
CA VAL A 54 -24.80 -29.74 0.02
C VAL A 54 -23.38 -30.01 0.48
N GLN A 55 -22.48 -30.19 -0.48
CA GLN A 55 -21.05 -30.19 -0.20
C GLN A 55 -20.72 -28.84 0.44
N ALA A 56 -20.52 -28.84 1.75
CA ALA A 56 -19.96 -27.68 2.46
C ALA A 56 -18.62 -27.36 1.80
N LYS A 57 -18.51 -26.17 1.20
CA LYS A 57 -17.22 -25.63 0.78
C LYS A 57 -16.27 -25.76 1.98
N PRO A 58 -15.02 -26.23 1.78
CA PRO A 58 -14.05 -26.27 2.85
C PRO A 58 -14.00 -24.87 3.49
N GLN A 59 -14.36 -24.78 4.75
CA GLN A 59 -14.18 -23.57 5.53
C GLN A 59 -12.67 -23.28 5.54
N GLN A 60 -12.25 -22.20 4.89
CA GLN A 60 -10.87 -21.75 5.00
C GLN A 60 -10.58 -21.49 6.49
N PRO A 61 -9.42 -21.90 7.01
CA PRO A 61 -9.08 -21.66 8.40
C PRO A 61 -9.22 -20.17 8.70
N ILE A 62 -9.88 -19.85 9.82
CA ILE A 62 -10.03 -18.47 10.30
C ILE A 62 -8.63 -17.91 10.48
N SER A 63 -8.27 -16.94 9.69
CA SER A 63 -7.00 -16.26 9.78
C SER A 63 -6.93 -15.52 11.11
N THR A 64 -6.00 -15.91 11.97
CA THR A 64 -5.76 -15.25 13.27
C THR A 64 -4.49 -14.41 13.18
N GLY A 65 -4.59 -13.13 12.92
CA GLY A 65 -3.44 -12.23 12.84
C GLY A 65 -3.93 -10.78 12.83
N LYS A 66 -3.01 -9.86 13.05
CA LYS A 66 -3.29 -8.42 13.12
C LYS A 66 -3.95 -7.88 11.84
N PHE A 67 -3.67 -8.50 10.70
CA PHE A 67 -4.19 -8.13 9.39
C PHE A 67 -5.13 -9.20 8.80
N ALA A 68 -5.77 -9.99 9.65
CA ALA A 68 -6.71 -11.03 9.23
C ALA A 68 -7.73 -10.48 8.23
N ASP A 69 -7.83 -11.12 7.04
CA ASP A 69 -8.76 -10.79 5.94
C ASP A 69 -8.62 -9.36 5.36
N ARG A 70 -7.55 -8.64 5.69
CA ARG A 70 -7.20 -7.40 5.00
C ARG A 70 -6.63 -7.72 3.62
N VAL A 71 -7.10 -7.01 2.61
CA VAL A 71 -6.58 -7.10 1.24
C VAL A 71 -5.45 -6.09 1.08
N VAL A 72 -4.25 -6.60 0.80
CA VAL A 72 -3.03 -5.80 0.65
C VAL A 72 -2.54 -5.88 -0.78
N LEU A 73 -2.42 -4.74 -1.45
CA LEU A 73 -1.86 -4.62 -2.80
C LEU A 73 -0.42 -4.11 -2.70
N ILE A 74 0.55 -4.80 -3.34
CA ILE A 74 1.97 -4.43 -3.26
C ILE A 74 2.58 -4.35 -4.65
N THR A 75 3.21 -3.22 -4.99
CA THR A 75 4.03 -3.12 -6.21
C THR A 75 5.50 -3.45 -5.90
N GLY A 76 6.17 -4.13 -6.84
CA GLY A 76 7.60 -4.45 -6.72
C GLY A 76 7.94 -5.51 -5.68
N ALA A 77 7.05 -6.48 -5.42
CA ALA A 77 7.25 -7.49 -4.37
C ALA A 77 7.91 -8.80 -4.86
N THR A 78 8.72 -8.75 -5.92
CA THR A 78 9.48 -9.92 -6.39
C THR A 78 10.87 -10.08 -5.75
N SER A 79 11.25 -9.17 -4.84
CA SER A 79 12.51 -9.21 -4.06
C SER A 79 12.53 -8.09 -3.01
N GLY A 80 13.50 -8.15 -2.09
CA GLY A 80 13.86 -7.08 -1.15
C GLY A 80 12.70 -6.66 -0.23
N ILE A 81 12.55 -5.35 -0.01
CA ILE A 81 11.55 -4.80 0.92
C ILE A 81 10.13 -5.25 0.55
N GLY A 82 9.77 -5.20 -0.75
CA GLY A 82 8.42 -5.58 -1.18
C GLY A 82 8.11 -7.06 -0.94
N GLU A 83 9.06 -7.97 -1.20
CA GLU A 83 8.92 -9.39 -0.89
C GLU A 83 8.79 -9.63 0.62
N ALA A 84 9.66 -9.02 1.44
CA ALA A 84 9.59 -9.15 2.88
C ALA A 84 8.24 -8.64 3.42
N THR A 85 7.77 -7.49 2.93
CA THR A 85 6.48 -6.93 3.31
C THR A 85 5.32 -7.86 2.91
N ALA A 86 5.36 -8.46 1.72
CA ALA A 86 4.34 -9.41 1.28
C ALA A 86 4.27 -10.64 2.20
N ARG A 87 5.43 -11.15 2.63
CA ARG A 87 5.53 -12.30 3.56
C ARG A 87 5.00 -11.96 4.94
N GLU A 88 5.40 -10.83 5.50
CA GLU A 88 4.97 -10.41 6.84
C GLU A 88 3.46 -10.13 6.89
N PHE A 89 2.87 -9.43 5.90
CA PHE A 89 1.42 -9.27 5.83
C PHE A 89 0.69 -10.61 5.72
N ALA A 90 1.17 -11.53 4.88
CA ALA A 90 0.55 -12.84 4.71
C ALA A 90 0.62 -13.69 6.00
N LYS A 91 1.74 -13.62 6.73
CA LYS A 91 1.94 -14.26 8.04
C LYS A 91 0.93 -13.74 9.09
N GLU A 92 0.61 -12.45 9.03
CA GLU A 92 -0.40 -11.80 9.87
C GLU A 92 -1.84 -11.92 9.31
N GLY A 93 -2.06 -12.88 8.40
CA GLY A 93 -3.39 -13.29 7.92
C GLY A 93 -3.97 -12.42 6.80
N ALA A 94 -3.22 -11.51 6.21
CA ALA A 94 -3.68 -10.74 5.08
C ALA A 94 -3.82 -11.58 3.81
N ILE A 95 -4.64 -11.08 2.87
CA ILE A 95 -4.69 -11.53 1.48
C ILE A 95 -3.78 -10.59 0.69
N VAL A 96 -2.66 -11.10 0.18
CA VAL A 96 -1.67 -10.28 -0.52
C VAL A 96 -1.81 -10.46 -2.03
N HIS A 97 -2.14 -9.38 -2.74
CA HIS A 97 -2.03 -9.30 -4.19
C HIS A 97 -0.83 -8.45 -4.55
N PHE A 98 0.07 -8.95 -5.39
CA PHE A 98 1.29 -8.21 -5.66
C PHE A 98 1.78 -8.34 -7.10
N CYS A 99 2.59 -7.36 -7.52
CA CYS A 99 3.15 -7.36 -8.86
C CYS A 99 4.66 -7.14 -8.90
N GLY A 100 5.18 -7.35 -10.09
CA GLY A 100 6.54 -7.03 -10.50
C GLY A 100 6.81 -7.55 -11.91
N ARG A 101 7.90 -7.08 -12.52
CA ARG A 101 8.23 -7.40 -13.92
C ARG A 101 8.75 -8.84 -14.11
N ARG A 102 9.40 -9.39 -13.08
CA ARG A 102 10.13 -10.68 -13.14
C ARG A 102 9.20 -11.84 -12.80
N LYS A 103 8.55 -12.41 -13.83
CA LYS A 103 7.51 -13.44 -13.68
C LYS A 103 7.96 -14.63 -12.82
N ALA A 104 9.13 -15.22 -13.14
CA ALA A 104 9.62 -16.39 -12.41
C ALA A 104 9.83 -16.14 -10.90
N LEU A 105 10.39 -14.96 -10.56
CA LEU A 105 10.58 -14.60 -9.16
C LEU A 105 9.24 -14.31 -8.45
N GLY A 106 8.30 -13.66 -9.14
CA GLY A 106 6.97 -13.39 -8.59
C GLY A 106 6.20 -14.67 -8.28
N LEU A 107 6.21 -15.65 -9.19
CA LEU A 107 5.60 -16.96 -8.95
C LEU A 107 6.28 -17.70 -7.78
N LYS A 108 7.61 -17.66 -7.69
CA LYS A 108 8.36 -18.27 -6.58
C LYS A 108 7.97 -17.65 -5.22
N VAL A 109 7.82 -16.32 -5.15
CA VAL A 109 7.37 -15.63 -3.93
C VAL A 109 5.95 -16.06 -3.56
N GLN A 110 5.03 -16.07 -4.54
CA GLN A 110 3.66 -16.53 -4.32
C GLN A 110 3.61 -17.96 -3.77
N GLU A 111 4.27 -18.90 -4.44
CA GLU A 111 4.33 -20.30 -4.03
C GLU A 111 4.88 -20.47 -2.62
N SER A 112 5.95 -19.74 -2.29
CA SER A 112 6.56 -19.78 -0.97
C SER A 112 5.65 -19.23 0.13
N ILE A 113 4.87 -18.15 -0.13
CA ILE A 113 3.89 -17.63 0.82
C ILE A 113 2.76 -18.65 1.03
N ILE A 114 2.26 -19.27 -0.04
CA ILE A 114 1.20 -20.27 0.02
C ILE A 114 1.70 -21.51 0.78
N ALA A 115 2.91 -21.99 0.51
CA ALA A 115 3.51 -23.12 1.21
C ALA A 115 3.69 -22.88 2.72
N ALA A 116 3.86 -21.62 3.12
CA ALA A 116 3.89 -21.19 4.52
C ALA A 116 2.49 -21.02 5.16
N GLY A 117 1.40 -21.35 4.43
CA GLY A 117 0.03 -21.22 4.91
C GLY A 117 -0.60 -19.85 4.69
N GLY A 118 0.10 -18.90 4.06
CA GLY A 118 -0.39 -17.58 3.74
C GLY A 118 -1.25 -17.55 2.45
N ARG A 119 -1.85 -16.39 2.19
CA ARG A 119 -2.70 -16.14 1.02
C ARG A 119 -2.05 -15.10 0.13
N ALA A 120 -1.58 -15.50 -1.05
CA ALA A 120 -0.93 -14.59 -1.99
C ALA A 120 -1.33 -14.88 -3.44
N SER A 121 -1.33 -13.85 -4.26
CA SER A 121 -1.45 -13.94 -5.71
C SER A 121 -0.53 -12.96 -6.40
N TYR A 122 0.15 -13.41 -7.44
CA TYR A 122 1.07 -12.62 -8.24
C TYR A 122 0.45 -12.26 -9.59
N GLN A 123 0.67 -11.04 -10.02
CA GLN A 123 0.39 -10.56 -11.38
C GLN A 123 1.63 -9.90 -11.97
N GLN A 124 1.99 -10.27 -13.20
CA GLN A 124 3.07 -9.56 -13.88
C GLN A 124 2.59 -8.16 -14.29
N ALA A 125 3.33 -7.13 -13.90
CA ALA A 125 3.06 -5.75 -14.28
C ALA A 125 4.34 -4.91 -14.28
N ASP A 126 4.41 -3.93 -15.19
CA ASP A 126 5.42 -2.88 -15.19
C ASP A 126 4.77 -1.57 -14.74
N VAL A 127 5.22 -1.01 -13.64
CA VAL A 127 4.65 0.22 -13.05
C VAL A 127 4.79 1.45 -13.96
N ARG A 128 5.63 1.39 -15.00
CA ARG A 128 5.74 2.42 -16.02
C ARG A 128 4.54 2.44 -16.98
N ASN A 129 3.83 1.32 -17.10
CA ASN A 129 2.66 1.15 -17.97
C ASN A 129 1.38 1.42 -17.18
N GLU A 130 0.65 2.46 -17.56
CA GLU A 130 -0.60 2.83 -16.90
C GLU A 130 -1.65 1.72 -17.01
N SER A 131 -1.75 1.05 -18.18
CA SER A 131 -2.66 -0.07 -18.38
C SER A 131 -2.39 -1.25 -17.42
N ASP A 132 -1.12 -1.54 -17.14
CA ASP A 132 -0.74 -2.63 -16.24
C ASP A 132 -1.18 -2.32 -14.81
N LEU A 133 -0.99 -1.08 -14.34
CA LEU A 133 -1.39 -0.66 -13.01
C LEU A 133 -2.92 -0.60 -12.86
N LYS A 134 -3.62 -0.12 -13.89
CA LYS A 134 -5.08 -0.20 -13.92
C LYS A 134 -5.56 -1.66 -13.83
N ALA A 135 -5.00 -2.54 -14.65
CA ALA A 135 -5.34 -3.96 -14.63
C ALA A 135 -5.00 -4.65 -13.31
N LEU A 136 -3.92 -4.23 -12.63
CA LEU A 136 -3.54 -4.74 -11.31
C LEU A 136 -4.59 -4.40 -10.25
N VAL A 137 -5.03 -3.14 -10.20
CA VAL A 137 -6.08 -2.68 -9.27
C VAL A 137 -7.41 -3.35 -9.59
N ASP A 138 -7.82 -3.37 -10.86
CA ASP A 138 -9.08 -3.99 -11.29
C ASP A 138 -9.13 -5.49 -10.93
N GLU A 139 -8.03 -6.22 -11.16
CA GLU A 139 -7.94 -7.65 -10.83
C GLU A 139 -7.96 -7.90 -9.33
N CYS A 140 -7.28 -7.05 -8.53
CA CYS A 140 -7.34 -7.13 -7.07
C CYS A 140 -8.79 -6.95 -6.59
N VAL A 141 -9.49 -5.95 -7.08
CA VAL A 141 -10.89 -5.69 -6.72
C VAL A 141 -11.82 -6.80 -7.23
N ARG A 142 -11.61 -7.29 -8.44
CA ARG A 142 -12.39 -8.41 -9.00
C ARG A 142 -12.28 -9.68 -8.16
N ARG A 143 -11.08 -9.97 -7.64
CA ARG A 143 -10.83 -11.18 -6.82
C ARG A 143 -11.30 -11.04 -5.39
N TYR A 144 -11.06 -9.89 -4.79
CA TYR A 144 -11.15 -9.72 -3.33
C TYR A 144 -12.17 -8.66 -2.88
N GLY A 145 -12.78 -7.94 -3.83
CA GLY A 145 -13.83 -6.96 -3.58
C GLY A 145 -13.36 -5.58 -3.11
N LYS A 146 -12.13 -5.46 -2.63
CA LYS A 146 -11.60 -4.23 -2.01
C LYS A 146 -10.07 -4.16 -2.04
N ILE A 147 -9.52 -3.01 -1.64
CA ILE A 147 -8.11 -2.81 -1.30
C ILE A 147 -8.06 -2.08 0.04
N ASP A 148 -7.76 -2.79 1.13
CA ASP A 148 -7.64 -2.17 2.45
C ASP A 148 -6.34 -1.39 2.59
N ILE A 149 -5.24 -1.93 2.04
CA ILE A 149 -3.89 -1.38 2.13
C ILE A 149 -3.22 -1.47 0.77
N ALA A 150 -2.56 -0.40 0.35
CA ALA A 150 -1.67 -0.39 -0.80
C ALA A 150 -0.24 -0.02 -0.36
N PHE A 151 0.75 -0.78 -0.82
CA PHE A 151 2.16 -0.49 -0.60
C PHE A 151 2.87 -0.29 -1.94
N ASN A 152 3.16 0.97 -2.27
CA ASN A 152 3.83 1.37 -3.49
C ASN A 152 5.35 1.35 -3.29
N ASN A 153 5.96 0.20 -3.60
CA ASN A 153 7.36 -0.07 -3.32
C ASN A 153 8.23 -0.24 -4.58
N ALA A 154 7.62 -0.47 -5.75
CA ALA A 154 8.39 -0.65 -6.98
C ALA A 154 9.33 0.54 -7.24
N GLY A 155 10.61 0.24 -7.47
CA GLY A 155 11.61 1.25 -7.74
C GLY A 155 12.91 0.64 -8.26
N ILE A 156 13.74 1.50 -8.84
CA ILE A 156 15.08 1.17 -9.34
C ILE A 156 16.09 2.20 -8.84
N GLU A 157 17.35 1.80 -8.80
CA GLU A 157 18.51 2.67 -8.63
C GLU A 157 18.73 3.58 -9.85
N SER A 158 19.55 4.60 -9.68
CA SER A 158 20.03 5.48 -10.75
C SER A 158 21.42 5.05 -11.21
N PRO A 159 21.77 5.24 -12.50
CA PRO A 159 23.16 5.33 -12.90
C PRO A 159 23.92 6.38 -12.08
N SER A 160 25.17 6.13 -11.78
CA SER A 160 26.02 7.04 -10.98
C SER A 160 26.84 7.94 -11.91
N ASN A 161 26.30 9.12 -12.23
CA ASN A 161 26.91 10.11 -13.13
C ASN A 161 26.66 11.55 -12.65
N LYS A 162 27.53 12.50 -13.08
CA LYS A 162 27.23 13.94 -12.96
C LYS A 162 26.00 14.28 -13.82
N ILE A 163 25.26 15.33 -13.43
CA ILE A 163 24.05 15.76 -14.15
C ILE A 163 24.33 16.01 -15.64
N ALA A 164 25.45 16.63 -15.97
CA ALA A 164 25.81 16.94 -17.34
C ALA A 164 26.10 15.69 -18.21
N ASP A 165 26.41 14.56 -17.58
CA ASP A 165 26.83 13.31 -18.24
C ASP A 165 25.68 12.27 -18.24
N LEU A 166 24.50 12.61 -17.66
CA LEU A 166 23.33 11.74 -17.66
C LEU A 166 22.58 11.84 -18.99
N SER A 167 22.16 10.69 -19.52
CA SER A 167 21.25 10.67 -20.65
C SER A 167 19.81 10.99 -20.22
N ALA A 168 19.02 11.57 -21.13
CA ALA A 168 17.58 11.76 -20.90
C ALA A 168 16.86 10.40 -20.71
N GLU A 169 17.32 9.35 -21.37
CA GLU A 169 16.79 7.98 -21.22
C GLU A 169 16.97 7.45 -19.80
N ASP A 170 18.16 7.64 -19.21
CA ASP A 170 18.43 7.24 -17.82
C ASP A 170 17.52 8.01 -16.83
N TRP A 171 17.39 9.31 -17.06
CA TRP A 171 16.47 10.15 -16.29
C TRP A 171 15.04 9.63 -16.38
N ASP A 172 14.54 9.44 -17.60
CA ASP A 172 13.16 9.01 -17.85
C ASP A 172 12.89 7.61 -17.27
N ASN A 173 13.84 6.68 -17.40
CA ASN A 173 13.70 5.34 -16.84
C ASN A 173 13.55 5.36 -15.32
N VAL A 174 14.36 6.16 -14.61
CA VAL A 174 14.30 6.25 -13.15
C VAL A 174 13.05 6.99 -12.68
N VAL A 175 12.77 8.16 -13.24
CA VAL A 175 11.63 8.99 -12.84
C VAL A 175 10.29 8.30 -13.18
N ASN A 176 10.19 7.69 -14.37
CA ASN A 176 8.99 6.97 -14.77
C ASN A 176 8.75 5.72 -13.92
N THR A 177 9.81 5.03 -13.49
CA THR A 177 9.64 3.85 -12.63
C THR A 177 9.28 4.28 -11.20
N ASN A 178 10.06 5.18 -10.60
CA ASN A 178 9.95 5.50 -9.17
C ASN A 178 8.79 6.47 -8.89
N ALA A 179 8.79 7.66 -9.52
CA ALA A 179 7.82 8.71 -9.19
C ALA A 179 6.52 8.55 -9.97
N ARG A 180 6.59 8.44 -11.30
CA ARG A 180 5.39 8.27 -12.13
C ARG A 180 4.66 6.95 -11.81
N GLY A 181 5.41 5.87 -11.54
CA GLY A 181 4.84 4.60 -11.12
C GLY A 181 4.00 4.71 -9.84
N VAL A 182 4.50 5.42 -8.82
CA VAL A 182 3.73 5.70 -7.59
C VAL A 182 2.51 6.57 -7.87
N PHE A 183 2.65 7.63 -8.68
CA PHE A 183 1.51 8.46 -9.09
C PHE A 183 0.40 7.63 -9.76
N LEU A 184 0.76 6.79 -10.72
CA LEU A 184 -0.22 5.95 -11.45
C LEU A 184 -0.88 4.91 -10.53
N ALA A 185 -0.12 4.30 -9.63
CA ALA A 185 -0.67 3.37 -8.64
C ALA A 185 -1.70 4.08 -7.74
N MET A 186 -1.31 5.20 -7.11
CA MET A 186 -2.22 6.00 -6.29
C MET A 186 -3.46 6.46 -7.04
N LYS A 187 -3.35 6.84 -8.31
CA LYS A 187 -4.50 7.26 -9.14
C LYS A 187 -5.62 6.23 -9.14
N TYR A 188 -5.30 4.96 -9.32
CA TYR A 188 -6.29 3.88 -9.36
C TYR A 188 -6.68 3.36 -7.98
N GLU A 189 -5.72 3.29 -7.05
CA GLU A 189 -5.95 2.91 -5.65
C GLU A 189 -6.88 3.88 -4.94
N LEU A 190 -6.62 5.19 -5.05
CA LEU A 190 -7.45 6.23 -4.44
C LEU A 190 -8.86 6.23 -5.01
N ALA A 191 -9.01 6.08 -6.33
CA ALA A 191 -10.33 5.97 -6.96
C ALA A 191 -11.13 4.78 -6.40
N GLN A 192 -10.47 3.64 -6.14
CA GLN A 192 -11.09 2.48 -5.51
C GLN A 192 -11.38 2.72 -4.03
N MET A 193 -10.42 3.25 -3.28
CA MET A 193 -10.58 3.49 -1.84
C MET A 193 -11.67 4.52 -1.52
N VAL A 194 -11.86 5.53 -2.38
CA VAL A 194 -13.01 6.45 -2.27
C VAL A 194 -14.33 5.72 -2.46
N ARG A 195 -14.45 4.85 -3.47
CA ARG A 195 -15.69 4.09 -3.74
C ARG A 195 -16.05 3.15 -2.58
N GLN A 196 -15.06 2.57 -1.92
CA GLN A 196 -15.28 1.63 -0.80
C GLN A 196 -15.37 2.29 0.58
N GLY A 197 -15.11 3.61 0.69
CA GLY A 197 -15.23 4.39 1.91
C GLY A 197 -14.01 4.41 2.83
N GLY A 198 -12.83 4.08 2.34
CA GLY A 198 -11.60 4.18 3.11
C GLY A 198 -10.48 3.27 2.64
N GLY A 199 -9.29 3.43 3.24
CA GLY A 199 -8.10 2.66 2.94
C GLY A 199 -6.83 3.24 3.56
N CYS A 200 -5.71 2.60 3.27
CA CYS A 200 -4.39 3.09 3.67
C CYS A 200 -3.38 2.89 2.54
N ILE A 201 -2.60 3.92 2.22
CA ILE A 201 -1.50 3.85 1.25
C ILE A 201 -0.19 4.15 1.97
N VAL A 202 0.82 3.32 1.73
CA VAL A 202 2.21 3.61 2.12
C VAL A 202 3.05 3.62 0.86
N ASN A 203 3.78 4.71 0.62
CA ASN A 203 4.69 4.86 -0.51
C ASN A 203 6.14 4.71 -0.03
N THR A 204 7.01 4.14 -0.86
CA THR A 204 8.44 4.00 -0.54
C THR A 204 9.25 5.13 -1.16
N ALA A 205 9.70 6.09 -0.33
CA ALA A 205 10.72 7.05 -0.73
C ALA A 205 12.13 6.52 -0.42
N SER A 206 12.92 7.29 0.28
CA SER A 206 14.29 7.02 0.72
C SER A 206 14.77 8.23 1.54
N ILE A 207 15.84 8.10 2.31
CA ILE A 207 16.57 9.27 2.82
C ILE A 207 17.02 10.20 1.68
N ALA A 208 17.11 9.70 0.44
CA ALA A 208 17.35 10.50 -0.77
C ALA A 208 16.14 11.37 -1.17
N GLY A 209 15.00 11.26 -0.48
CA GLY A 209 13.85 12.15 -0.55
C GLY A 209 13.89 13.28 0.49
N HIS A 210 14.87 13.26 1.43
CA HIS A 210 15.08 14.29 2.44
C HIS A 210 16.32 15.13 2.15
N ARG A 211 17.40 14.50 1.72
CA ARG A 211 18.63 15.16 1.31
C ARG A 211 19.13 14.58 -0.02
N ALA A 212 19.79 15.41 -0.82
CA ALA A 212 20.35 14.97 -2.07
C ALA A 212 21.73 14.30 -1.88
N PHE A 213 22.02 13.32 -2.70
CA PHE A 213 23.32 12.68 -2.82
C PHE A 213 23.89 12.96 -4.20
N SER A 214 25.21 13.20 -4.27
CA SER A 214 25.91 13.40 -5.53
C SER A 214 25.77 12.20 -6.45
N TYR A 215 25.81 12.43 -7.75
CA TYR A 215 25.87 11.43 -8.82
C TYR A 215 24.59 10.59 -9.06
N ILE A 216 23.51 10.79 -8.29
CA ILE A 216 22.27 10.05 -8.42
C ILE A 216 21.05 10.99 -8.55
N SER A 217 21.19 12.08 -9.30
CA SER A 217 20.17 13.13 -9.40
C SER A 217 18.79 12.64 -9.84
N PRO A 218 18.60 11.68 -10.81
CA PRO A 218 17.29 11.15 -11.13
C PRO A 218 16.64 10.42 -9.96
N TYR A 219 17.43 9.68 -9.18
CA TYR A 219 16.94 8.99 -8.00
C TYR A 219 16.50 9.98 -6.92
N ASN A 220 17.36 10.97 -6.59
CA ASN A 220 16.99 12.01 -5.63
C ASN A 220 15.66 12.67 -6.05
N ALA A 221 15.60 13.20 -7.27
CA ALA A 221 14.40 13.87 -7.80
C ALA A 221 13.15 12.98 -7.68
N SER A 222 13.26 11.69 -8.05
CA SER A 222 12.15 10.75 -7.95
C SER A 222 11.68 10.53 -6.50
N LYS A 223 12.60 10.50 -5.54
CA LYS A 223 12.27 10.27 -4.12
C LYS A 223 11.70 11.51 -3.43
N PHE A 224 12.21 12.71 -3.74
CA PHE A 224 11.56 13.97 -3.35
C PHE A 224 10.15 14.10 -3.94
N ALA A 225 9.95 13.71 -5.20
CA ALA A 225 8.63 13.73 -5.84
C ALA A 225 7.63 12.80 -5.12
N ILE A 226 8.05 11.61 -4.67
CA ILE A 226 7.19 10.68 -3.91
C ILE A 226 6.74 11.31 -2.60
N VAL A 227 7.65 11.97 -1.86
CA VAL A 227 7.31 12.66 -0.61
C VAL A 227 6.27 13.76 -0.88
N ALA A 228 6.49 14.59 -1.90
CA ALA A 228 5.57 15.67 -2.27
C ALA A 228 4.19 15.14 -2.70
N LEU A 229 4.16 14.12 -3.58
CA LEU A 229 2.92 13.46 -4.03
C LEU A 229 2.13 12.88 -2.86
N THR A 230 2.80 12.25 -1.90
CA THR A 230 2.17 11.66 -0.73
C THR A 230 1.52 12.72 0.15
N LYS A 231 2.24 13.82 0.44
CA LYS A 231 1.71 14.93 1.25
C LYS A 231 0.52 15.60 0.57
N ALA A 232 0.58 15.84 -0.74
CA ALA A 232 -0.54 16.40 -1.51
C ALA A 232 -1.77 15.47 -1.44
N ALA A 233 -1.59 14.18 -1.72
CA ALA A 233 -2.67 13.20 -1.65
C ALA A 233 -3.25 13.06 -0.23
N ALA A 234 -2.44 13.15 0.82
CA ALA A 234 -2.93 13.13 2.18
C ALA A 234 -3.86 14.32 2.48
N LEU A 235 -3.50 15.53 2.02
CA LEU A 235 -4.37 16.71 2.17
C LEU A 235 -5.72 16.55 1.44
N GLU A 236 -5.72 15.88 0.29
CA GLU A 236 -6.91 15.69 -0.55
C GLU A 236 -7.84 14.57 -0.05
N TYR A 237 -7.29 13.52 0.59
CA TYR A 237 -8.03 12.27 0.82
C TYR A 237 -8.15 11.85 2.29
N THR A 238 -7.40 12.43 3.24
CA THR A 238 -7.53 12.05 4.67
C THR A 238 -8.96 12.25 5.18
N GLY A 239 -9.65 13.33 4.76
CA GLY A 239 -11.06 13.57 5.09
C GLY A 239 -12.05 12.53 4.52
N LYS A 240 -11.59 11.66 3.61
CA LYS A 240 -12.36 10.54 3.03
C LYS A 240 -12.02 9.19 3.68
N ASN A 241 -11.46 9.21 4.88
CA ASN A 241 -11.02 8.01 5.61
C ASN A 241 -9.92 7.21 4.86
N ILE A 242 -9.03 7.91 4.14
CA ILE A 242 -7.88 7.32 3.45
C ILE A 242 -6.62 7.96 4.02
N ARG A 243 -5.77 7.18 4.69
CA ARG A 243 -4.48 7.63 5.19
C ARG A 243 -3.39 7.33 4.17
N ILE A 244 -2.49 8.29 3.95
CA ILE A 244 -1.44 8.17 2.94
C ILE A 244 -0.13 8.65 3.55
N ASN A 245 0.87 7.75 3.65
CA ASN A 245 2.14 8.03 4.29
C ASN A 245 3.31 7.55 3.42
N VAL A 246 4.50 7.98 3.78
CA VAL A 246 5.78 7.55 3.19
C VAL A 246 6.56 6.75 4.22
N VAL A 247 7.24 5.70 3.77
CA VAL A 247 8.40 5.14 4.47
C VAL A 247 9.67 5.55 3.72
N SER A 248 10.65 6.08 4.43
CA SER A 248 11.93 6.55 3.88
C SER A 248 13.09 5.73 4.45
N PRO A 249 13.46 4.60 3.80
CA PRO A 249 14.57 3.77 4.28
C PRO A 249 15.95 4.44 4.07
N GLY A 250 16.87 4.12 4.98
CA GLY A 250 18.31 4.24 4.74
C GLY A 250 18.86 3.07 3.93
N TRP A 251 20.06 2.59 4.27
CA TRP A 251 20.63 1.38 3.67
C TRP A 251 19.89 0.13 4.16
N VAL A 252 19.40 -0.66 3.22
CA VAL A 252 18.67 -1.92 3.48
C VAL A 252 19.36 -3.07 2.74
N ASP A 253 19.54 -4.21 3.38
CA ASP A 253 20.16 -5.40 2.81
C ASP A 253 19.27 -6.04 1.75
N THR A 254 19.44 -5.64 0.50
CA THR A 254 18.59 -6.04 -0.64
C THR A 254 19.42 -6.22 -1.91
N PRO A 255 18.89 -6.94 -2.91
CA PRO A 255 19.53 -7.03 -4.22
C PRO A 255 19.69 -5.68 -4.94
N LEU A 256 18.88 -4.66 -4.62
CA LEU A 256 19.08 -3.30 -5.11
C LEU A 256 20.36 -2.70 -4.51
N THR A 257 20.54 -2.82 -3.21
CA THR A 257 21.74 -2.36 -2.51
C THR A 257 23.00 -3.02 -3.05
N ASP A 258 22.97 -4.34 -3.30
CA ASP A 258 24.13 -5.07 -3.87
C ASP A 258 24.57 -4.47 -5.23
N ARG A 259 23.60 -4.11 -6.08
CA ARG A 259 23.91 -3.46 -7.37
C ARG A 259 24.49 -2.07 -7.18
N VAL A 260 23.95 -1.27 -6.27
CA VAL A 260 24.46 0.07 -5.94
C VAL A 260 25.89 -0.01 -5.42
N LEU A 261 26.18 -0.90 -4.47
CA LEU A 261 27.50 -1.07 -3.89
C LEU A 261 28.53 -1.51 -4.96
N LYS A 262 28.12 -2.43 -5.83
CA LYS A 262 28.97 -2.88 -6.95
C LYS A 262 29.32 -1.75 -7.91
N VAL A 263 28.35 -0.90 -8.28
CA VAL A 263 28.59 0.25 -9.16
C VAL A 263 29.43 1.31 -8.49
N ALA A 264 29.20 1.57 -7.19
CA ALA A 264 29.96 2.53 -6.40
C ALA A 264 31.36 2.03 -5.98
N ASN A 265 31.67 0.76 -6.24
CA ASN A 265 32.88 0.08 -5.74
C ASN A 265 33.06 0.25 -4.22
N MET A 266 31.98 0.08 -3.47
CA MET A 266 31.91 0.24 -2.02
C MET A 266 31.64 -1.11 -1.33
N THR A 267 32.23 -1.31 -0.14
CA THR A 267 31.84 -2.40 0.75
C THR A 267 30.59 -2.04 1.57
N ARG A 268 29.94 -3.03 2.19
CA ARG A 268 28.81 -2.82 3.09
C ARG A 268 29.18 -1.98 4.31
N GLU A 269 30.37 -2.20 4.85
CA GLU A 269 30.93 -1.47 6.00
C GLU A 269 31.16 0.00 5.65
N GLN A 270 31.69 0.28 4.45
CA GLN A 270 31.88 1.65 3.97
C GLN A 270 30.53 2.38 3.80
N ALA A 271 29.52 1.71 3.26
CA ALA A 271 28.20 2.32 3.05
C ALA A 271 27.52 2.78 4.34
N VAL A 272 27.81 2.12 5.46
CA VAL A 272 27.20 2.43 6.77
C VAL A 272 28.18 3.09 7.75
N SER A 273 29.39 3.44 7.30
CA SER A 273 30.43 4.00 8.16
C SER A 273 29.98 5.28 8.90
N ASP A 274 29.19 6.12 8.22
CA ASP A 274 28.69 7.39 8.76
C ASP A 274 27.31 7.27 9.43
N TYR A 275 26.71 6.07 9.40
CA TYR A 275 25.43 5.84 10.05
C TYR A 275 25.62 5.51 11.54
N PRO A 276 24.85 6.13 12.45
CA PRO A 276 24.92 5.80 13.87
C PRO A 276 24.73 4.32 14.17
N SER A 277 23.83 3.65 13.44
CA SER A 277 23.53 2.22 13.61
C SER A 277 24.68 1.28 13.21
N LYS A 278 25.65 1.76 12.37
CA LYS A 278 26.78 0.99 11.84
C LYS A 278 26.40 -0.32 11.13
N ARG A 279 25.15 -0.44 10.70
CA ARG A 279 24.64 -1.61 9.97
C ARG A 279 23.56 -1.21 8.96
N MET A 280 23.34 -2.07 7.98
CA MET A 280 22.15 -2.01 7.13
C MET A 280 20.93 -2.54 7.89
N ALA A 281 19.75 -2.00 7.57
CA ALA A 281 18.50 -2.59 8.01
C ALA A 281 18.25 -3.90 7.28
N LYS A 282 17.56 -4.83 7.93
CA LYS A 282 16.95 -5.98 7.25
C LYS A 282 15.67 -5.53 6.54
N PRO A 283 15.30 -6.13 5.39
CA PRO A 283 14.03 -5.82 4.72
C PRO A 283 12.80 -5.92 5.64
N GLU A 284 12.81 -6.86 6.59
CA GLU A 284 11.76 -7.08 7.57
C GLU A 284 11.59 -5.88 8.52
N GLU A 285 12.66 -5.14 8.84
CA GLU A 285 12.58 -3.93 9.68
C GLU A 285 11.80 -2.82 8.97
N ILE A 286 11.94 -2.70 7.66
CA ILE A 286 11.13 -1.78 6.85
C ILE A 286 9.69 -2.28 6.73
N ALA A 287 9.50 -3.60 6.54
CA ALA A 287 8.17 -4.20 6.50
C ALA A 287 7.37 -3.93 7.79
N GLN A 288 8.00 -4.02 8.96
CA GLN A 288 7.36 -3.70 10.24
C GLN A 288 6.89 -2.23 10.32
N ALA A 289 7.69 -1.29 9.82
CA ALA A 289 7.29 0.12 9.75
C ALA A 289 6.08 0.32 8.79
N VAL A 290 6.07 -0.33 7.63
CA VAL A 290 4.94 -0.32 6.69
C VAL A 290 3.69 -0.90 7.34
N MET A 291 3.81 -2.01 8.04
CA MET A 291 2.69 -2.64 8.75
C MET A 291 2.14 -1.74 9.85
N TRP A 292 3.00 -1.09 10.64
CA TRP A 292 2.56 -0.14 11.67
C TRP A 292 1.82 1.05 11.04
N LEU A 293 2.38 1.69 10.01
CA LEU A 293 1.73 2.77 9.28
C LEU A 293 0.37 2.36 8.70
N SER A 294 0.21 1.08 8.33
CA SER A 294 -1.01 0.52 7.76
C SER A 294 -2.04 0.11 8.82
N SER A 295 -1.67 0.07 10.07
CA SER A 295 -2.47 -0.47 11.16
C SER A 295 -3.38 0.59 11.82
N PRO A 296 -4.39 0.18 12.62
CA PRO A 296 -5.22 1.09 13.40
C PRO A 296 -4.45 1.94 14.40
N GLU A 297 -3.29 1.47 14.89
CA GLU A 297 -2.45 2.21 15.84
C GLU A 297 -1.85 3.48 15.25
N ALA A 298 -1.77 3.57 13.90
CA ALA A 298 -1.38 4.77 13.17
C ALA A 298 -2.60 5.58 12.65
N SER A 299 -3.76 5.46 13.30
CA SER A 299 -5.03 6.05 12.82
C SER A 299 -5.00 7.57 12.66
N TYR A 300 -4.14 8.27 13.39
CA TYR A 300 -3.98 9.74 13.31
C TYR A 300 -2.73 10.17 12.53
N VAL A 301 -2.08 9.22 11.82
CA VAL A 301 -0.87 9.47 11.01
C VAL A 301 -1.26 9.49 9.53
N SER A 302 -1.19 10.66 8.89
CA SER A 302 -1.42 10.85 7.46
C SER A 302 -0.62 12.04 6.95
N GLY A 303 0.04 11.88 5.80
CA GLY A 303 0.98 12.85 5.23
C GLY A 303 2.38 12.80 5.83
N GLU A 304 2.66 11.81 6.69
CA GLU A 304 3.96 11.65 7.35
C GLU A 304 4.98 11.00 6.42
N ASP A 305 6.22 11.46 6.54
CA ASP A 305 7.41 10.86 5.92
C ASP A 305 8.26 10.21 7.02
N PHE A 306 8.06 8.91 7.19
CA PHE A 306 8.58 8.12 8.29
C PHE A 306 9.95 7.53 7.94
N ALA A 307 11.02 8.16 8.43
CA ALA A 307 12.38 7.68 8.23
C ALA A 307 12.63 6.37 9.01
N VAL A 308 13.20 5.37 8.33
CA VAL A 308 13.65 4.09 8.91
C VAL A 308 15.08 3.86 8.44
N ASP A 309 16.02 4.60 9.03
CA ASP A 309 17.33 4.84 8.45
C ASP A 309 18.52 4.62 9.40
N GLY A 310 18.27 4.14 10.62
CA GLY A 310 19.34 3.90 11.61
C GLY A 310 20.05 5.18 12.07
N GLY A 311 19.37 6.33 11.99
CA GLY A 311 19.88 7.64 12.36
C GLY A 311 20.66 8.35 11.24
N GLY A 312 20.53 7.89 9.98
CA GLY A 312 21.28 8.46 8.85
C GLY A 312 20.89 9.88 8.45
N LEU A 313 19.75 10.40 8.92
CA LEU A 313 19.27 11.77 8.73
C LEU A 313 19.51 12.68 9.94
N GLY A 314 19.95 12.14 11.09
CA GLY A 314 20.22 12.88 12.33
C GLY A 314 21.48 13.71 12.31
#